data_55eeba62c6b95fcccc4b9db35ff82735
#
_entry.id   55eeba62c6b95fcccc4b9db35ff82735
#
_cell.length_a   1.000
_cell.length_b   1.000
_cell.length_c   1.000
_cell.angle_alpha   90.00
_cell.angle_beta   90.00
_cell.angle_gamma   90.00
#
_symmetry.space_group_name_H-M   'P 1'
#
loop_
_entity.id
_entity.type
_entity.pdbx_description
1 polymer ?
#
loop_
_entity_poly.entity_id
_entity_poly.type
_entity_poly.pdbx_seq_one_letter_code
_entity_poly.pdbx_strand_id
1 'polypeptide(L)'
;MIKPKLLVIGHGRHGKDTVCEILRDHYGYTFESSSKFCSLQFIYNDLKEKYGYANEEECYADRHNHRAEWYNAICDYNVPDAATLGREMFAAYDIYCGLRNKREYYAMKNTGVFDKVIWVDRSDHLPPESNDSMSLEPWMADYIIDNNGTLGDLAFNVGQLINYINPYDTAQC
;
A
#
# COMPACT_ATOMS: atom_id res chain seq x y z
N MET A 1 -4.54 22.60 4.37
CA MET A 1 -5.38 21.87 3.41
C MET A 1 -5.43 20.41 3.81
N ILE A 2 -6.59 19.76 3.81
CA ILE A 2 -6.71 18.32 4.13
C ILE A 2 -6.24 17.56 2.90
N LYS A 3 -5.24 16.69 3.08
CA LYS A 3 -4.73 15.84 1.99
C LYS A 3 -5.72 14.71 1.69
N PRO A 4 -5.92 14.35 0.42
CA PRO A 4 -6.72 13.18 0.08
C PRO A 4 -6.06 11.89 0.60
N LYS A 5 -6.89 10.95 1.01
CA LYS A 5 -6.47 9.61 1.43
C LYS A 5 -6.20 8.75 0.20
N LEU A 6 -4.99 8.20 0.10
CA LEU A 6 -4.52 7.46 -1.08
C LEU A 6 -4.33 5.98 -0.77
N LEU A 7 -4.92 5.12 -1.59
CA LEU A 7 -4.63 3.69 -1.59
C LEU A 7 -3.59 3.39 -2.68
N VAL A 8 -2.34 3.05 -2.31
CA VAL A 8 -1.25 2.75 -3.24
C VAL A 8 -1.09 1.24 -3.37
N ILE A 9 -1.38 0.72 -4.55
CA ILE A 9 -1.40 -0.70 -4.87
C ILE A 9 -0.50 -1.04 -6.08
N GLY A 10 -0.29 -2.32 -6.33
CA GLY A 10 0.55 -2.85 -7.40
C GLY A 10 1.25 -4.12 -6.97
N HIS A 11 1.84 -4.84 -7.89
CA HIS A 11 2.56 -6.09 -7.63
C HIS A 11 3.76 -5.91 -6.70
N GLY A 12 4.26 -7.00 -6.13
CA GLY A 12 5.47 -7.01 -5.29
C GLY A 12 6.68 -6.46 -6.04
N ARG A 13 7.46 -5.63 -5.38
CA ARG A 13 8.68 -4.98 -5.91
C ARG A 13 8.46 -4.01 -7.07
N HIS A 14 7.23 -3.64 -7.40
CA HIS A 14 6.92 -2.65 -8.43
C HIS A 14 7.20 -1.19 -7.99
N GLY A 15 7.70 -0.96 -6.75
CA GLY A 15 8.14 0.36 -6.29
C GLY A 15 7.07 1.17 -5.55
N LYS A 16 6.06 0.52 -4.99
CA LYS A 16 5.02 1.20 -4.17
C LYS A 16 5.61 1.98 -3.00
N ASP A 17 6.53 1.36 -2.26
CA ASP A 17 7.17 2.00 -1.12
C ASP A 17 7.95 3.25 -1.56
N THR A 18 8.69 3.17 -2.68
CA THR A 18 9.43 4.31 -3.24
C THR A 18 8.49 5.46 -3.65
N VAL A 19 7.34 5.15 -4.26
CA VAL A 19 6.31 6.16 -4.55
C VAL A 19 5.81 6.82 -3.26
N CYS A 20 5.53 6.03 -2.22
CA CYS A 20 5.08 6.55 -0.92
C CYS A 20 6.16 7.40 -0.23
N GLU A 21 7.44 7.00 -0.34
CA GLU A 21 8.59 7.78 0.15
C GLU A 21 8.69 9.14 -0.55
N ILE A 22 8.57 9.18 -1.89
CA ILE A 22 8.55 10.43 -2.65
C ILE A 22 7.37 11.31 -2.20
N LEU A 23 6.18 10.75 -2.04
CA LEU A 23 5.00 11.48 -1.55
C LEU A 23 5.22 12.02 -0.13
N ARG A 24 5.87 11.26 0.75
CA ARG A 24 6.23 11.71 2.10
C ARG A 24 7.25 12.85 2.06
N ASP A 25 8.37 12.65 1.37
CA ASP A 25 9.54 13.51 1.46
C ASP A 25 9.36 14.82 0.71
N HIS A 26 8.62 14.83 -0.40
CA HIS A 26 8.42 16.01 -1.22
C HIS A 26 7.05 16.68 -1.08
N TYR A 27 6.02 15.90 -0.68
CA TYR A 27 4.64 16.41 -0.61
C TYR A 27 4.03 16.29 0.79
N GLY A 28 4.80 15.80 1.77
CA GLY A 28 4.45 15.76 3.19
C GLY A 28 3.32 14.80 3.54
N TYR A 29 3.06 13.76 2.74
CA TYR A 29 2.15 12.69 3.08
C TYR A 29 2.71 11.82 4.21
N THR A 30 1.84 11.21 4.98
CA THR A 30 2.21 10.15 5.93
C THR A 30 1.79 8.79 5.39
N PHE A 31 2.64 7.76 5.54
CA PHE A 31 2.29 6.42 5.07
C PHE A 31 2.88 5.33 5.94
N GLU A 32 2.27 4.16 5.87
CA GLU A 32 2.85 2.90 6.31
C GLU A 32 2.46 1.77 5.34
N SER A 33 3.30 0.76 5.23
CA SER A 33 2.93 -0.47 4.53
C SER A 33 2.02 -1.32 5.39
N SER A 34 1.05 -1.98 4.77
CA SER A 34 0.12 -2.86 5.51
C SER A 34 0.85 -3.97 6.27
N SER A 35 1.90 -4.54 5.68
CA SER A 35 2.68 -5.59 6.34
C SER A 35 3.43 -5.07 7.57
N LYS A 36 4.01 -3.86 7.53
CA LYS A 36 4.70 -3.28 8.70
C LYS A 36 3.69 -2.93 9.80
N PHE A 37 2.58 -2.32 9.43
CA PHE A 37 1.51 -2.01 10.36
C PHE A 37 1.00 -3.29 11.07
N CYS A 38 0.67 -4.35 10.30
CA CYS A 38 0.19 -5.61 10.85
C CYS A 38 1.25 -6.32 11.70
N SER A 39 2.54 -6.24 11.32
CA SER A 39 3.63 -6.77 12.13
C SER A 39 3.62 -6.23 13.54
N LEU A 40 3.52 -4.90 13.68
CA LEU A 40 3.49 -4.21 14.96
C LEU A 40 2.19 -4.45 15.74
N GLN A 41 1.05 -4.56 15.04
CA GLN A 41 -0.26 -4.70 15.69
C GLN A 41 -0.50 -6.10 16.25
N PHE A 42 -0.19 -7.16 15.50
CA PHE A 42 -0.55 -8.53 15.90
C PHE A 42 0.40 -9.63 15.41
N ILE A 43 0.94 -9.58 14.18
CA ILE A 43 1.66 -10.71 13.56
C ILE A 43 2.91 -11.10 14.37
N TYR A 44 3.70 -10.13 14.84
CA TYR A 44 4.87 -10.43 15.66
C TYR A 44 4.47 -11.20 16.94
N ASN A 45 3.42 -10.78 17.61
CA ASN A 45 2.96 -11.46 18.83
C ASN A 45 2.49 -12.89 18.55
N ASP A 46 1.87 -13.13 17.40
CA ASP A 46 1.37 -14.46 17.02
C ASP A 46 2.50 -15.42 16.59
N LEU A 47 3.57 -14.88 15.98
CA LEU A 47 4.63 -15.70 15.36
C LEU A 47 5.93 -15.78 16.17
N LYS A 48 6.17 -14.89 17.13
CA LYS A 48 7.45 -14.80 17.86
C LYS A 48 7.86 -16.10 18.55
N GLU A 49 6.92 -16.81 19.17
CA GLU A 49 7.21 -18.08 19.85
C GLU A 49 7.42 -19.22 18.86
N LYS A 50 6.64 -19.23 17.77
CA LYS A 50 6.69 -20.28 16.74
C LYS A 50 8.03 -20.31 16.02
N TYR A 51 8.59 -19.13 15.72
CA TYR A 51 9.83 -18.99 14.94
C TYR A 51 11.02 -18.50 15.77
N GLY A 52 10.82 -18.17 17.05
CA GLY A 52 11.88 -17.75 17.95
C GLY A 52 12.41 -16.34 17.70
N TYR A 53 11.59 -15.44 17.15
CA TYR A 53 11.99 -14.06 16.89
C TYR A 53 12.25 -13.29 18.18
N ALA A 54 13.42 -12.65 18.29
CA ALA A 54 13.80 -11.85 19.45
C ALA A 54 13.07 -10.49 19.47
N ASN A 55 12.72 -9.96 18.30
CA ASN A 55 12.06 -8.66 18.14
C ASN A 55 11.20 -8.62 16.87
N GLU A 56 10.45 -7.54 16.70
CA GLU A 56 9.55 -7.34 15.56
C GLU A 56 10.32 -7.19 14.24
N GLU A 57 11.49 -6.56 14.26
CA GLU A 57 12.34 -6.37 13.08
C GLU A 57 12.77 -7.69 12.46
N GLU A 58 13.13 -8.69 13.26
CA GLU A 58 13.44 -10.04 12.79
C GLU A 58 12.23 -10.70 12.15
N CYS A 59 11.08 -10.63 12.80
CA CYS A 59 9.83 -11.14 12.25
C CYS A 59 9.48 -10.48 10.91
N TYR A 60 9.58 -9.16 10.84
CA TYR A 60 9.29 -8.41 9.62
C TYR A 60 10.28 -8.71 8.48
N ALA A 61 11.58 -8.84 8.79
CA ALA A 61 12.60 -9.19 7.82
C ALA A 61 12.37 -10.60 7.22
N ASP A 62 11.93 -11.55 8.04
CA ASP A 62 11.68 -12.94 7.65
C ASP A 62 10.33 -13.17 6.93
N ARG A 63 9.48 -12.15 6.81
CA ARG A 63 8.12 -12.26 6.22
C ARG A 63 8.10 -12.86 4.81
N HIS A 64 9.21 -12.73 4.08
CA HIS A 64 9.31 -13.27 2.72
C HIS A 64 9.28 -14.80 2.67
N ASN A 65 9.73 -15.45 3.75
CA ASN A 65 9.72 -16.89 3.91
C ASN A 65 8.35 -17.44 4.38
N HIS A 66 7.48 -16.56 4.90
CA HIS A 66 6.19 -16.92 5.51
C HIS A 66 5.00 -16.19 4.88
N ARG A 67 5.06 -15.88 3.57
CA ARG A 67 4.06 -15.04 2.86
C ARG A 67 2.62 -15.52 3.02
N ALA A 68 2.38 -16.84 2.90
CA ALA A 68 1.04 -17.40 3.01
C ALA A 68 0.48 -17.23 4.43
N GLU A 69 1.30 -17.43 5.46
CA GLU A 69 0.90 -17.27 6.85
C GLU A 69 0.59 -15.80 7.18
N TRP A 70 1.41 -14.88 6.71
CA TRP A 70 1.16 -13.45 6.83
C TRP A 70 -0.12 -13.01 6.12
N TYR A 71 -0.33 -13.50 4.90
CA TYR A 71 -1.55 -13.21 4.14
C TYR A 71 -2.79 -13.70 4.89
N ASN A 72 -2.77 -14.94 5.40
CA ASN A 72 -3.89 -15.51 6.15
C ASN A 72 -4.15 -14.74 7.45
N ALA A 73 -3.11 -14.39 8.21
CA ALA A 73 -3.25 -13.61 9.44
C ALA A 73 -3.90 -12.23 9.18
N ILE A 74 -3.54 -11.56 8.09
CA ILE A 74 -4.17 -10.29 7.69
C ILE A 74 -5.63 -10.50 7.27
N CYS A 75 -5.92 -11.57 6.51
CA CYS A 75 -7.29 -11.90 6.16
C CYS A 75 -8.15 -12.19 7.40
N ASP A 76 -7.64 -12.94 8.36
CA ASP A 76 -8.33 -13.28 9.61
C ASP A 76 -8.58 -12.04 10.48
N TYR A 77 -7.63 -11.10 10.53
CA TYR A 77 -7.79 -9.82 11.21
C TYR A 77 -8.97 -9.01 10.66
N ASN A 78 -9.25 -9.13 9.37
CA ASN A 78 -10.37 -8.48 8.70
C ASN A 78 -11.68 -9.28 8.71
N VAL A 79 -11.82 -10.24 9.61
CA VAL A 79 -13.08 -10.96 9.86
C VAL A 79 -13.64 -10.47 11.22
N PRO A 80 -14.93 -10.11 11.32
CA PRO A 80 -16.00 -10.17 10.31
C PRO A 80 -16.07 -8.98 9.35
N ASP A 81 -15.34 -7.89 9.59
CA ASP A 81 -15.41 -6.68 8.78
C ASP A 81 -14.13 -6.46 7.97
N ALA A 82 -14.23 -6.65 6.66
CA ALA A 82 -13.12 -6.54 5.72
C ALA A 82 -12.54 -5.11 5.56
N ALA A 83 -13.18 -4.08 6.11
CA ALA A 83 -12.66 -2.71 6.12
C ALA A 83 -11.89 -2.34 7.41
N THR A 84 -11.78 -3.24 8.38
CA THR A 84 -11.20 -2.95 9.70
C THR A 84 -9.79 -2.40 9.59
N LEU A 85 -8.86 -3.14 9.00
CA LEU A 85 -7.47 -2.72 8.84
C LEU A 85 -7.37 -1.40 8.05
N GLY A 86 -8.15 -1.26 6.97
CA GLY A 86 -8.16 -0.04 6.16
C GLY A 86 -8.58 1.20 6.94
N ARG A 87 -9.61 1.09 7.77
CA ARG A 87 -10.04 2.21 8.65
C ARG A 87 -8.96 2.57 9.66
N GLU A 88 -8.32 1.59 10.27
CA GLU A 88 -7.25 1.83 11.25
C GLU A 88 -6.04 2.49 10.60
N MET A 89 -5.62 2.02 9.43
CA MET A 89 -4.52 2.62 8.68
C MET A 89 -4.84 4.06 8.26
N PHE A 90 -6.01 4.32 7.69
CA PHE A 90 -6.40 5.67 7.28
C PHE A 90 -6.74 6.62 8.44
N ALA A 91 -6.98 6.10 9.64
CA ALA A 91 -7.04 6.92 10.85
C ALA A 91 -5.65 7.43 11.28
N ALA A 92 -4.60 6.66 11.01
CA ALA A 92 -3.22 6.98 11.40
C ALA A 92 -2.42 7.67 10.28
N TYR A 93 -2.68 7.34 9.01
CA TYR A 93 -1.88 7.75 7.85
C TYR A 93 -2.72 8.35 6.72
N ASP A 94 -2.07 9.10 5.83
CA ASP A 94 -2.68 9.61 4.59
C ASP A 94 -2.68 8.56 3.47
N ILE A 95 -1.72 7.62 3.52
CA ILE A 95 -1.56 6.58 2.50
C ILE A 95 -1.59 5.20 3.15
N TYR A 96 -2.40 4.31 2.59
CA TYR A 96 -2.31 2.87 2.81
C TYR A 96 -1.53 2.25 1.65
N CYS A 97 -0.34 1.71 1.92
CA CYS A 97 0.50 1.06 0.93
C CYS A 97 0.39 -0.46 1.02
N GLY A 98 0.09 -1.11 -0.10
CA GLY A 98 0.27 -2.55 -0.25
C GLY A 98 -0.96 -3.43 -0.03
N LEU A 99 -2.18 -2.91 -0.16
CA LEU A 99 -3.39 -3.73 -0.20
C LEU A 99 -3.29 -4.76 -1.34
N ARG A 100 -3.78 -5.98 -1.09
CA ARG A 100 -3.69 -7.11 -2.04
C ARG A 100 -5.02 -7.81 -2.29
N ASN A 101 -5.99 -7.65 -1.40
CA ASN A 101 -7.22 -8.43 -1.35
C ASN A 101 -8.42 -7.62 -1.89
N LYS A 102 -9.12 -8.20 -2.88
CA LYS A 102 -10.27 -7.59 -3.55
C LYS A 102 -11.47 -7.38 -2.61
N ARG A 103 -11.69 -8.27 -1.65
CA ARG A 103 -12.76 -8.14 -0.66
C ARG A 103 -12.52 -6.94 0.26
N GLU A 104 -11.29 -6.77 0.73
CA GLU A 104 -10.90 -5.61 1.55
C GLU A 104 -11.03 -4.30 0.76
N TYR A 105 -10.58 -4.30 -0.50
CA TYR A 105 -10.73 -3.16 -1.39
C TYR A 105 -12.19 -2.69 -1.51
N TYR A 106 -13.11 -3.59 -1.84
CA TYR A 106 -14.51 -3.23 -1.99
C TYR A 106 -15.18 -2.82 -0.68
N ALA A 107 -14.82 -3.46 0.44
CA ALA A 107 -15.31 -3.07 1.75
C ALA A 107 -14.90 -1.63 2.09
N MET A 108 -13.62 -1.28 1.88
CA MET A 108 -13.13 0.09 2.09
C MET A 108 -13.75 1.09 1.13
N LYS A 109 -13.88 0.74 -0.16
CA LYS A 109 -14.50 1.60 -1.18
C LYS A 109 -15.95 1.92 -0.82
N ASN A 110 -16.71 0.93 -0.35
CA ASN A 110 -18.11 1.12 0.05
C ASN A 110 -18.27 2.00 1.30
N THR A 111 -17.27 2.08 2.15
CA THR A 111 -17.28 2.94 3.34
C THR A 111 -16.67 4.33 3.09
N GLY A 112 -16.06 4.57 1.92
CA GLY A 112 -15.48 5.86 1.55
C GLY A 112 -14.28 6.28 2.39
N VAL A 113 -13.47 5.33 2.88
CA VAL A 113 -12.30 5.62 3.75
C VAL A 113 -11.08 6.13 2.99
N PHE A 114 -11.08 6.07 1.67
CA PHE A 114 -10.04 6.65 0.80
C PHE A 114 -10.65 7.44 -0.35
N ASP A 115 -9.88 8.36 -0.90
CA ASP A 115 -10.31 9.27 -1.97
C ASP A 115 -9.87 8.81 -3.35
N LYS A 116 -8.65 8.24 -3.47
CA LYS A 116 -8.04 7.82 -4.74
C LYS A 116 -7.27 6.52 -4.60
N VAL A 117 -7.29 5.76 -5.68
CA VAL A 117 -6.53 4.50 -5.83
C VAL A 117 -5.44 4.71 -6.88
N ILE A 118 -4.20 4.39 -6.51
CA ILE A 118 -3.02 4.57 -7.34
C ILE A 118 -2.39 3.19 -7.59
N TRP A 119 -2.24 2.82 -8.86
CA TRP A 119 -1.49 1.63 -9.26
C TRP A 119 -0.06 2.01 -9.64
N VAL A 120 0.91 1.29 -9.11
CA VAL A 120 2.33 1.43 -9.50
C VAL A 120 2.70 0.27 -10.41
N ASP A 121 3.10 0.59 -11.63
CA ASP A 121 3.44 -0.38 -12.68
C ASP A 121 4.94 -0.43 -12.97
N ARG A 122 5.52 -1.64 -12.94
CA ARG A 122 6.89 -1.95 -13.36
C ARG A 122 6.92 -3.23 -14.20
N SER A 123 5.88 -3.46 -14.99
CA SER A 123 5.65 -4.71 -15.71
C SER A 123 6.67 -4.98 -16.82
N ASP A 124 7.36 -3.96 -17.35
CA ASP A 124 8.44 -4.14 -18.32
C ASP A 124 9.68 -4.83 -17.73
N HIS A 125 9.83 -4.79 -16.40
CA HIS A 125 10.99 -5.34 -15.68
C HIS A 125 10.67 -6.52 -14.78
N LEU A 126 9.44 -6.62 -14.29
CA LEU A 126 9.04 -7.59 -13.29
C LEU A 126 7.69 -8.22 -13.64
N PRO A 127 7.58 -9.56 -13.52
CA PRO A 127 6.32 -10.25 -13.76
C PRO A 127 5.28 -9.90 -12.69
N PRO A 128 3.99 -10.08 -13.01
CA PRO A 128 2.92 -10.00 -12.02
C PRO A 128 3.08 -11.10 -10.96
N GLU A 129 2.56 -10.83 -9.76
CA GLU A 129 2.39 -11.86 -8.73
C GLU A 129 1.25 -12.81 -9.11
N SER A 130 1.26 -14.01 -8.52
CA SER A 130 0.16 -14.96 -8.70
C SER A 130 -1.15 -14.43 -8.13
N ASN A 131 -2.27 -14.86 -8.69
CA ASN A 131 -3.61 -14.48 -8.23
C ASN A 131 -3.89 -14.88 -6.78
N ASP A 132 -3.17 -15.86 -6.24
CA ASP A 132 -3.30 -16.32 -4.85
C ASP A 132 -2.75 -15.30 -3.85
N SER A 133 -1.82 -14.45 -4.27
CA SER A 133 -1.19 -13.43 -3.42
C SER A 133 -1.56 -11.98 -3.78
N MET A 134 -2.20 -11.77 -4.94
CA MET A 134 -2.61 -10.45 -5.42
C MET A 134 -3.87 -10.59 -6.28
N SER A 135 -5.00 -10.14 -5.77
CA SER A 135 -6.27 -10.18 -6.50
C SER A 135 -6.73 -8.84 -7.06
N LEU A 136 -5.97 -7.75 -6.81
CA LEU A 136 -6.23 -6.43 -7.38
C LEU A 136 -5.61 -6.33 -8.78
N GLU A 137 -6.18 -5.45 -9.60
CA GLU A 137 -5.81 -5.27 -10.99
C GLU A 137 -5.69 -3.77 -11.35
N PRO A 138 -4.88 -3.41 -12.37
CA PRO A 138 -4.64 -2.01 -12.74
C PRO A 138 -5.91 -1.20 -13.02
N TRP A 139 -6.93 -1.82 -13.62
CA TRP A 139 -8.20 -1.14 -13.95
C TRP A 139 -9.02 -0.70 -12.73
N MET A 140 -8.67 -1.18 -11.53
CA MET A 140 -9.30 -0.78 -10.27
C MET A 140 -8.78 0.56 -9.75
N ALA A 141 -7.69 1.07 -10.34
CA ALA A 141 -7.07 2.33 -9.95
C ALA A 141 -7.66 3.54 -10.69
N ASP A 142 -7.65 4.68 -10.03
CA ASP A 142 -7.98 5.99 -10.61
C ASP A 142 -6.81 6.56 -11.41
N TYR A 143 -5.58 6.18 -11.05
CA TYR A 143 -4.35 6.66 -11.67
C TYR A 143 -3.28 5.56 -11.69
N ILE A 144 -2.55 5.45 -12.80
CA ILE A 144 -1.42 4.52 -12.95
C ILE A 144 -0.12 5.32 -13.00
N ILE A 145 0.81 5.01 -12.09
CA ILE A 145 2.18 5.51 -12.12
C ILE A 145 3.05 4.51 -12.87
N ASP A 146 3.61 4.94 -13.98
CA ASP A 146 4.65 4.20 -14.69
C ASP A 146 5.98 4.30 -13.93
N ASN A 147 6.51 3.15 -13.52
CA ASN A 147 7.81 2.97 -12.86
C ASN A 147 8.76 2.09 -13.70
N ASN A 148 8.63 2.12 -15.03
CA ASN A 148 9.48 1.35 -15.93
C ASN A 148 10.78 2.10 -16.32
N GLY A 149 10.88 3.40 -16.02
CA GLY A 149 12.04 4.25 -16.25
C GLY A 149 13.03 4.32 -15.07
N THR A 150 13.73 5.43 -15.00
CA THR A 150 14.67 5.78 -13.93
C THR A 150 13.95 6.30 -12.67
N LEU A 151 14.69 6.45 -11.57
CA LEU A 151 14.15 7.10 -10.37
C LEU A 151 13.73 8.56 -10.62
N GLY A 152 14.43 9.26 -11.52
CA GLY A 152 14.05 10.61 -11.93
C GLY A 152 12.72 10.64 -12.68
N ASP A 153 12.49 9.66 -13.58
CA ASP A 153 11.21 9.51 -14.28
C ASP A 153 10.09 9.20 -13.29
N LEU A 154 10.35 8.34 -12.30
CA LEU A 154 9.38 8.05 -11.25
C LEU A 154 9.01 9.30 -10.44
N ALA A 155 10.01 10.09 -10.04
CA ALA A 155 9.78 11.34 -9.29
C ALA A 155 8.94 12.33 -10.12
N PHE A 156 9.21 12.45 -11.43
CA PHE A 156 8.39 13.24 -12.35
C PHE A 156 6.95 12.72 -12.42
N ASN A 157 6.75 11.40 -12.57
CA ASN A 157 5.42 10.78 -12.66
C ASN A 157 4.62 10.94 -11.35
N VAL A 158 5.28 10.92 -10.19
CA VAL A 158 4.64 11.25 -8.90
C VAL A 158 4.23 12.72 -8.87
N GLY A 159 5.02 13.63 -9.42
CA GLY A 159 4.63 15.04 -9.59
C GLY A 159 3.37 15.20 -10.44
N GLN A 160 3.24 14.44 -11.54
CA GLN A 160 2.03 14.43 -12.35
C GLN A 160 0.80 13.89 -11.60
N LEU A 161 0.99 12.87 -10.75
CA LEU A 161 -0.07 12.40 -9.85
C LEU A 161 -0.54 13.53 -8.92
N ILE A 162 0.37 14.30 -8.32
CA ILE A 162 0.00 15.43 -7.44
C ILE A 162 -0.83 16.46 -8.19
N ASN A 163 -0.47 16.80 -9.44
CA ASN A 163 -1.26 17.70 -10.27
C ASN A 163 -2.66 17.13 -10.58
N TYR A 164 -2.76 15.82 -10.77
CA TYR A 164 -4.04 15.14 -11.00
C TYR A 164 -4.96 15.18 -9.77
N ILE A 165 -4.42 14.97 -8.56
CA ILE A 165 -5.22 14.94 -7.34
C ILE A 165 -5.51 16.34 -6.77
N ASN A 166 -4.69 17.37 -7.12
CA ASN A 166 -4.84 18.76 -6.68
C ASN A 166 -4.89 19.74 -7.87
N PRO A 167 -5.88 19.63 -8.78
CA PRO A 167 -5.89 20.39 -10.02
C PRO A 167 -6.03 21.92 -9.84
N TYR A 168 -6.39 22.37 -8.65
CA TYR A 168 -6.59 23.80 -8.35
C TYR A 168 -5.34 24.49 -7.79
N ASP A 169 -4.33 23.76 -7.32
CA ASP A 169 -3.09 24.35 -6.82
C ASP A 169 -2.11 24.80 -7.91
N THR A 170 -2.30 24.31 -9.15
CA THR A 170 -1.44 24.64 -10.30
C THR A 170 -1.81 25.95 -11.02
N ALA A 171 -2.89 26.60 -10.61
CA ALA A 171 -3.40 27.85 -11.25
C ALA A 171 -2.79 29.15 -10.67
N GLN A 172 -1.78 29.05 -9.81
CA GLN A 172 -1.13 30.21 -9.14
C GLN A 172 0.38 30.32 -9.43
N CYS A 173 0.82 29.96 -10.62
CA CYS A 173 2.17 30.31 -11.08
C CYS A 173 2.12 31.14 -12.35
#